data_16151a231d9c10b37ee614621129987a
#
_entry.id   16151a231d9c10b37ee614621129987a
#
_cell.length_a   1.000
_cell.length_b   1.000
_cell.length_c   1.000
_cell.angle_alpha   90.00
_cell.angle_beta   90.00
_cell.angle_gamma   90.00
#
_symmetry.space_group_name_H-M   'P 1'
#
loop_
_entity.id
_entity.type
_entity.pdbx_description
1 polymer ?
#
loop_
_entity_poly.entity_id
_entity_poly.type
_entity_poly.pdbx_seq_one_letter_code
_entity_poly.pdbx_strand_id
1 'polypeptide(L)'
;TSSPDDEIIAIAPFFPEYRVFVTAAGAKFNVVAPDTKNFQINFDEFEKLVNKNTKAVIINSPNNPSGAVYSEQTIKKLADFLSKKSEEYGTHIFIITDEPYREIVYDGVEVPYVTKYYNDTIVCYSYSKSLSLPGERIGFILVPDEAYESKKLYAAVCGAGRALGYVCAPSLFQKVIAKCVGQTGDVNLYKKNRDLLYDGLTELGYECFKPDGAFYMFVK
;
A
#
# COMPACT_ATOMS: atom_id res chain seq x y z
N THR A 1 9.02 7.12 -15.09
CA THR A 1 9.12 5.70 -15.46
C THR A 1 7.86 5.18 -16.15
N SER A 2 6.75 5.89 -16.11
CA SER A 2 5.53 5.57 -16.87
C SER A 2 5.43 6.43 -18.13
N SER A 3 4.73 5.90 -19.14
CA SER A 3 4.38 6.57 -20.38
C SER A 3 2.86 6.86 -20.42
N PRO A 4 2.38 7.73 -21.35
CA PRO A 4 0.95 8.03 -21.46
C PRO A 4 0.04 6.83 -21.73
N ASP A 5 0.60 5.74 -22.24
CA ASP A 5 -0.16 4.52 -22.53
C ASP A 5 -0.14 3.52 -21.37
N ASP A 6 0.73 3.71 -20.40
CA ASP A 6 0.80 2.87 -19.21
C ASP A 6 -0.45 3.06 -18.33
N GLU A 7 -0.95 1.96 -17.79
CA GLU A 7 -2.09 1.92 -16.89
C GLU A 7 -1.65 1.49 -15.50
N ILE A 8 -2.11 2.21 -14.49
CA ILE A 8 -1.87 1.87 -13.08
C ILE A 8 -3.21 1.64 -12.41
N ILE A 9 -3.31 0.50 -11.74
CA ILE A 9 -4.54 0.04 -11.09
C ILE A 9 -4.44 0.26 -9.59
N ALA A 10 -5.47 0.82 -8.97
CA ALA A 10 -5.64 0.85 -7.52
C ALA A 10 -6.90 0.09 -7.09
N ILE A 11 -6.87 -0.48 -5.90
CA ILE A 11 -7.98 -1.22 -5.32
C ILE A 11 -8.81 -0.27 -4.44
N ALA A 12 -10.09 -0.10 -4.75
CA ALA A 12 -10.97 0.73 -3.92
C ALA A 12 -11.39 -0.02 -2.63
N PRO A 13 -11.61 0.71 -1.51
CA PRO A 13 -11.34 2.13 -1.32
C PRO A 13 -9.83 2.39 -1.17
N PHE A 14 -9.35 3.54 -1.60
CA PHE A 14 -7.93 3.88 -1.62
C PHE A 14 -7.69 5.33 -1.18
N PHE A 15 -6.44 5.64 -0.85
CA PHE A 15 -5.99 6.99 -0.55
C PHE A 15 -6.10 7.89 -1.79
N PRO A 16 -6.92 8.96 -1.79
CA PRO A 16 -7.30 9.69 -3.00
C PRO A 16 -6.12 10.24 -3.82
N GLU A 17 -5.01 10.55 -3.17
CA GLU A 17 -3.81 11.12 -3.79
C GLU A 17 -3.13 10.16 -4.77
N TYR A 18 -3.38 8.85 -4.71
CA TYR A 18 -2.84 7.92 -5.71
C TYR A 18 -3.29 8.32 -7.13
N ARG A 19 -4.53 8.75 -7.29
CA ARG A 19 -5.03 9.27 -8.58
C ARG A 19 -4.20 10.46 -9.03
N VAL A 20 -3.93 11.40 -8.14
CA VAL A 20 -3.16 12.61 -8.45
C VAL A 20 -1.73 12.24 -8.86
N PHE A 21 -1.08 11.34 -8.12
CA PHE A 21 0.30 10.93 -8.41
C PHE A 21 0.41 10.22 -9.76
N VAL A 22 -0.51 9.30 -10.05
CA VAL A 22 -0.52 8.54 -11.30
C VAL A 22 -0.80 9.44 -12.50
N THR A 23 -1.82 10.29 -12.41
CA THR A 23 -2.18 11.19 -13.52
C THR A 23 -1.13 12.28 -13.76
N ALA A 24 -0.51 12.80 -12.69
CA ALA A 24 0.60 13.75 -12.80
C ALA A 24 1.86 13.12 -13.45
N ALA A 25 2.05 11.80 -13.30
CA ALA A 25 3.09 11.06 -13.99
C ALA A 25 2.76 10.73 -15.46
N GLY A 26 1.58 11.11 -15.94
CA GLY A 26 1.12 10.92 -17.32
C GLY A 26 0.47 9.56 -17.60
N ALA A 27 0.37 8.67 -16.61
CA ALA A 27 -0.26 7.36 -16.78
C ALA A 27 -1.79 7.40 -16.57
N LYS A 28 -2.50 6.41 -17.09
CA LYS A 28 -3.93 6.22 -16.86
C LYS A 28 -4.17 5.56 -15.50
N PHE A 29 -5.16 6.05 -14.77
CA PHE A 29 -5.53 5.54 -13.47
C PHE A 29 -6.83 4.73 -13.53
N ASN A 30 -6.74 3.44 -13.27
CA ASN A 30 -7.87 2.52 -13.23
C ASN A 30 -8.17 2.09 -11.79
N VAL A 31 -9.45 1.81 -11.50
CA VAL A 31 -9.90 1.49 -10.15
C VAL A 31 -10.71 0.20 -10.16
N VAL A 32 -10.29 -0.74 -9.33
CA VAL A 32 -11.05 -1.97 -9.05
C VAL A 32 -12.16 -1.66 -8.06
N ALA A 33 -13.39 -2.05 -8.38
CA ALA A 33 -14.51 -1.93 -7.45
C ALA A 33 -14.26 -2.73 -6.17
N PRO A 34 -14.64 -2.18 -4.98
CA PRO A 34 -14.36 -2.82 -3.72
C PRO A 34 -15.25 -4.05 -3.48
N ASP A 35 -14.72 -5.05 -2.77
CA ASP A 35 -15.55 -5.96 -2.00
C ASP A 35 -15.82 -5.33 -0.62
N THR A 36 -17.02 -4.81 -0.42
CA THR A 36 -17.38 -4.11 0.83
C THR A 36 -17.68 -5.04 2.00
N LYS A 37 -17.61 -6.36 1.83
CA LYS A 37 -17.84 -7.33 2.90
C LYS A 37 -16.62 -7.49 3.79
N ASN A 38 -15.44 -7.61 3.18
CA ASN A 38 -14.20 -7.87 3.88
C ASN A 38 -13.02 -7.00 3.41
N PHE A 39 -13.24 -6.14 2.41
CA PHE A 39 -12.25 -5.28 1.78
C PHE A 39 -10.99 -6.01 1.27
N GLN A 40 -11.10 -7.30 0.98
CA GLN A 40 -10.10 -8.01 0.21
C GLN A 40 -10.18 -7.62 -1.27
N ILE A 41 -9.18 -7.99 -2.07
CA ILE A 41 -9.18 -7.68 -3.51
C ILE A 41 -10.34 -8.40 -4.20
N ASN A 42 -11.21 -7.65 -4.87
CA ASN A 42 -12.24 -8.20 -5.74
C ASN A 42 -11.60 -8.67 -7.05
N PHE A 43 -11.17 -9.92 -7.08
CA PHE A 43 -10.45 -10.47 -8.22
C PHE A 43 -11.29 -10.54 -9.49
N ASP A 44 -12.60 -10.73 -9.39
CA ASP A 44 -13.49 -10.78 -10.56
C ASP A 44 -13.51 -9.44 -11.31
N GLU A 45 -13.45 -8.32 -10.56
CA GLU A 45 -13.34 -6.98 -11.16
C GLU A 45 -11.89 -6.63 -11.52
N PHE A 46 -10.91 -7.10 -10.74
CA PHE A 46 -9.50 -6.87 -11.00
C PHE A 46 -9.06 -7.50 -12.33
N GLU A 47 -9.45 -8.76 -12.58
CA GLU A 47 -9.09 -9.49 -13.79
C GLU A 47 -9.58 -8.81 -15.08
N LYS A 48 -10.73 -8.12 -15.02
CA LYS A 48 -11.29 -7.38 -16.17
C LYS A 48 -10.47 -6.15 -16.56
N LEU A 49 -9.73 -5.59 -15.60
CA LEU A 49 -8.97 -4.35 -15.81
C LEU A 49 -7.53 -4.60 -16.23
N VAL A 50 -6.95 -5.76 -15.88
CA VAL A 50 -5.55 -6.06 -16.21
C VAL A 50 -5.42 -6.37 -17.69
N ASN A 51 -4.53 -5.63 -18.36
CA ASN A 51 -4.29 -5.77 -19.79
C ASN A 51 -2.80 -5.51 -20.13
N LYS A 52 -2.41 -5.60 -21.39
CA LYS A 52 -1.01 -5.45 -21.84
C LYS A 52 -0.38 -4.08 -21.52
N ASN A 53 -1.18 -3.07 -21.24
CA ASN A 53 -0.70 -1.73 -20.87
C ASN A 53 -0.61 -1.56 -19.35
N THR A 54 -1.05 -2.54 -18.57
CA THR A 54 -0.95 -2.50 -17.11
C THR A 54 0.53 -2.51 -16.70
N LYS A 55 0.98 -1.44 -16.05
CA LYS A 55 2.36 -1.26 -15.61
C LYS A 55 2.55 -1.58 -14.13
N ALA A 56 1.57 -1.19 -13.31
CA ALA A 56 1.64 -1.45 -11.88
C ALA A 56 0.25 -1.56 -11.24
N VAL A 57 0.24 -2.21 -10.09
CA VAL A 57 -0.90 -2.26 -9.17
C VAL A 57 -0.49 -1.62 -7.86
N ILE A 58 -1.26 -0.63 -7.38
CA ILE A 58 -1.05 0.00 -6.08
C ILE A 58 -1.95 -0.70 -5.07
N ILE A 59 -1.33 -1.22 -4.01
CA ILE A 59 -2.02 -1.77 -2.86
C ILE A 59 -1.60 -1.03 -1.58
N ASN A 60 -2.50 -1.01 -0.60
CA ASN A 60 -2.25 -0.41 0.71
C ASN A 60 -2.82 -1.33 1.79
N SER A 61 -1.94 -1.88 2.63
CA SER A 61 -2.33 -2.83 3.68
C SER A 61 -1.39 -2.70 4.89
N PRO A 62 -1.91 -2.40 6.08
CA PRO A 62 -3.32 -2.08 6.41
C PRO A 62 -3.87 -0.88 5.64
N ASN A 63 -5.14 -0.93 5.25
CA ASN A 63 -5.70 -0.03 4.26
C ASN A 63 -6.22 1.29 4.85
N ASN A 64 -5.96 2.38 4.16
CA ASN A 64 -6.63 3.65 4.30
C ASN A 64 -7.63 3.81 3.14
N PRO A 65 -8.96 3.85 3.37
CA PRO A 65 -9.64 4.13 4.65
C PRO A 65 -10.36 2.95 5.30
N SER A 66 -10.23 1.70 4.83
CA SER A 66 -11.07 0.61 5.34
C SER A 66 -10.58 -0.02 6.66
N GLY A 67 -9.28 0.09 6.95
CA GLY A 67 -8.64 -0.60 8.07
C GLY A 67 -8.42 -2.10 7.83
N ALA A 68 -8.75 -2.61 6.66
CA ALA A 68 -8.55 -4.02 6.32
C ALA A 68 -7.07 -4.36 6.10
N VAL A 69 -6.69 -5.58 6.46
CA VAL A 69 -5.41 -6.18 6.14
C VAL A 69 -5.60 -7.25 5.07
N TYR A 70 -4.84 -7.19 3.98
CA TYR A 70 -4.87 -8.25 2.99
C TYR A 70 -4.28 -9.53 3.56
N SER A 71 -5.03 -10.63 3.44
CA SER A 71 -4.58 -11.94 3.89
C SER A 71 -3.40 -12.45 3.05
N GLU A 72 -2.61 -13.36 3.63
CA GLU A 72 -1.55 -14.04 2.88
C GLU A 72 -2.08 -14.72 1.61
N GLN A 73 -3.28 -15.29 1.67
CA GLN A 73 -3.94 -15.91 0.52
C GLN A 73 -4.27 -14.88 -0.58
N THR A 74 -4.73 -13.70 -0.18
CA THR A 74 -5.00 -12.60 -1.12
C THR A 74 -3.71 -12.16 -1.83
N ILE A 75 -2.61 -12.00 -1.08
CA ILE A 75 -1.32 -11.60 -1.65
C ILE A 75 -0.77 -12.70 -2.57
N LYS A 76 -0.83 -13.97 -2.17
CA LYS A 76 -0.42 -15.09 -3.03
C LYS A 76 -1.22 -15.13 -4.33
N LYS A 77 -2.55 -15.02 -4.25
CA LYS A 77 -3.41 -14.99 -5.43
C LYS A 77 -3.08 -13.83 -6.37
N LEU A 78 -2.81 -12.63 -5.80
CA LEU A 78 -2.38 -11.48 -6.58
C LEU A 78 -1.04 -11.74 -7.28
N ALA A 79 -0.05 -12.25 -6.56
CA ALA A 79 1.28 -12.57 -7.09
C ALA A 79 1.20 -13.60 -8.24
N ASP A 80 0.48 -14.70 -8.04
CA ASP A 80 0.29 -15.75 -9.04
C ASP A 80 -0.42 -15.20 -10.30
N PHE A 81 -1.44 -14.37 -10.11
CA PHE A 81 -2.17 -13.75 -11.20
C PHE A 81 -1.28 -12.81 -12.02
N LEU A 82 -0.55 -11.91 -11.35
CA LEU A 82 0.34 -10.96 -12.02
C LEU A 82 1.52 -11.65 -12.71
N SER A 83 2.07 -12.73 -12.13
CA SER A 83 3.11 -13.52 -12.76
C SER A 83 2.63 -14.12 -14.08
N LYS A 84 1.45 -14.75 -14.10
CA LYS A 84 0.84 -15.31 -15.31
C LYS A 84 0.57 -14.23 -16.37
N LYS A 85 0.08 -13.07 -15.96
CA LYS A 85 -0.21 -11.96 -16.88
C LYS A 85 1.06 -11.30 -17.42
N SER A 86 2.09 -11.19 -16.62
CA SER A 86 3.40 -10.70 -17.05
C SER A 86 4.01 -11.61 -18.11
N GLU A 87 3.93 -12.91 -17.91
CA GLU A 87 4.38 -13.91 -18.90
C GLU A 87 3.53 -13.87 -20.17
N GLU A 88 2.19 -13.85 -20.06
CA GLU A 88 1.24 -13.79 -21.17
C GLU A 88 1.46 -12.57 -22.07
N TYR A 89 1.73 -11.40 -21.44
CA TYR A 89 1.90 -10.15 -22.18
C TYR A 89 3.36 -9.86 -22.58
N GLY A 90 4.31 -10.64 -22.07
CA GLY A 90 5.73 -10.38 -22.28
C GLY A 90 6.21 -9.07 -21.65
N THR A 91 5.61 -8.66 -20.53
CA THR A 91 5.90 -7.40 -19.81
C THR A 91 6.07 -7.67 -18.32
N HIS A 92 6.57 -6.69 -17.58
CA HIS A 92 6.64 -6.73 -16.12
C HIS A 92 5.57 -5.83 -15.51
N ILE A 93 4.69 -6.41 -14.68
CA ILE A 93 3.66 -5.69 -13.95
C ILE A 93 4.12 -5.58 -12.50
N PHE A 94 4.38 -4.37 -12.01
CA PHE A 94 4.88 -4.15 -10.66
C PHE A 94 3.75 -4.08 -9.63
N ILE A 95 4.04 -4.50 -8.39
CA ILE A 95 3.24 -4.13 -7.23
C ILE A 95 3.92 -2.95 -6.54
N ILE A 96 3.17 -1.86 -6.31
CA ILE A 96 3.57 -0.77 -5.44
C ILE A 96 2.78 -0.94 -4.15
N THR A 97 3.44 -1.39 -3.08
CA THR A 97 2.79 -1.58 -1.78
C THR A 97 3.09 -0.39 -0.86
N ASP A 98 2.03 0.31 -0.45
CA ASP A 98 2.10 1.43 0.49
C ASP A 98 1.79 0.94 1.90
N GLU A 99 2.79 0.95 2.78
CA GLU A 99 2.78 0.25 4.06
C GLU A 99 2.99 1.15 5.29
N PRO A 100 2.43 2.36 5.37
CA PRO A 100 2.69 3.26 6.50
C PRO A 100 2.04 2.79 7.82
N TYR A 101 1.15 1.80 7.76
CA TYR A 101 0.39 1.28 8.91
C TYR A 101 0.81 -0.13 9.32
N ARG A 102 1.88 -0.69 8.76
CA ARG A 102 2.29 -2.10 8.94
C ARG A 102 2.31 -2.56 10.39
N GLU A 103 2.77 -1.73 11.32
CA GLU A 103 2.89 -2.03 12.74
C GLU A 103 1.60 -1.74 13.52
N ILE A 104 0.64 -1.06 12.92
CA ILE A 104 -0.63 -0.71 13.57
C ILE A 104 -1.66 -1.75 13.19
N VAL A 105 -1.61 -2.88 13.85
CA VAL A 105 -2.51 -4.03 13.67
C VAL A 105 -3.04 -4.52 15.00
N TYR A 106 -4.18 -5.18 14.96
CA TYR A 106 -4.95 -5.55 16.14
C TYR A 106 -5.16 -7.08 16.19
N ASP A 107 -5.42 -7.58 17.39
CA ASP A 107 -5.89 -8.97 17.64
C ASP A 107 -4.98 -10.06 17.03
N GLY A 108 -3.66 -9.78 16.92
CA GLY A 108 -2.69 -10.74 16.40
C GLY A 108 -2.69 -10.89 14.87
N VAL A 109 -3.33 -9.96 14.15
CA VAL A 109 -3.29 -9.95 12.69
C VAL A 109 -1.86 -9.70 12.21
N GLU A 110 -1.42 -10.50 11.25
CA GLU A 110 -0.11 -10.35 10.60
C GLU A 110 -0.25 -9.70 9.22
N VAL A 111 0.61 -8.74 8.91
CA VAL A 111 0.69 -8.11 7.59
C VAL A 111 1.71 -8.85 6.75
N PRO A 112 1.31 -9.54 5.66
CA PRO A 112 2.25 -10.25 4.81
C PRO A 112 3.28 -9.31 4.18
N TYR A 113 4.52 -9.76 4.05
CA TYR A 113 5.53 -9.06 3.24
C TYR A 113 5.34 -9.46 1.77
N VAL A 114 4.88 -8.53 0.95
CA VAL A 114 4.58 -8.77 -0.48
C VAL A 114 5.80 -9.28 -1.23
N THR A 115 6.98 -8.77 -0.90
CA THR A 115 8.27 -9.17 -1.47
C THR A 115 8.62 -10.66 -1.30
N LYS A 116 7.98 -11.36 -0.36
CA LYS A 116 8.14 -12.82 -0.22
C LYS A 116 7.41 -13.63 -1.29
N TYR A 117 6.48 -13.01 -1.98
CA TYR A 117 5.58 -13.69 -2.93
C TYR A 117 5.73 -13.18 -4.36
N TYR A 118 6.20 -11.94 -4.52
CA TYR A 118 6.34 -11.32 -5.84
C TYR A 118 7.57 -10.41 -5.89
N ASN A 119 8.51 -10.74 -6.79
CA ASN A 119 9.79 -10.03 -6.89
C ASN A 119 9.64 -8.60 -7.42
N ASP A 120 8.76 -8.40 -8.42
CA ASP A 120 8.52 -7.08 -9.01
C ASP A 120 7.67 -6.19 -8.08
N THR A 121 8.16 -6.01 -6.85
CA THR A 121 7.50 -5.24 -5.80
C THR A 121 8.33 -4.03 -5.38
N ILE A 122 7.70 -2.87 -5.30
CA ILE A 122 8.26 -1.64 -4.73
C ILE A 122 7.54 -1.38 -3.42
N VAL A 123 8.28 -1.29 -2.31
CA VAL A 123 7.69 -0.99 -1.00
C VAL A 123 7.86 0.48 -0.68
N CYS A 124 6.74 1.16 -0.39
CA CYS A 124 6.73 2.53 0.13
C CYS A 124 6.38 2.48 1.62
N TYR A 125 7.27 3.01 2.46
CA TYR A 125 7.08 3.03 3.90
C TYR A 125 7.27 4.43 4.47
N SER A 126 6.52 4.75 5.52
CA SER A 126 6.61 6.04 6.22
C SER A 126 6.54 5.85 7.72
N TYR A 127 7.41 6.54 8.45
CA TYR A 127 7.38 6.61 9.92
C TYR A 127 6.33 7.59 10.47
N SER A 128 5.56 8.21 9.58
CA SER A 128 4.50 9.16 9.95
C SER A 128 3.47 8.57 10.91
N LYS A 129 3.22 7.25 10.83
CA LYS A 129 2.16 6.57 11.58
C LYS A 129 2.71 5.71 12.69
N SER A 130 3.65 4.80 12.38
CA SER A 130 4.24 3.88 13.37
C SER A 130 4.94 4.59 14.52
N LEU A 131 5.64 5.71 14.26
CA LEU A 131 6.34 6.52 15.27
C LEU A 131 5.64 7.86 15.57
N SER A 132 4.45 8.11 15.02
CA SER A 132 3.73 9.39 15.21
C SER A 132 4.56 10.62 14.79
N LEU A 133 5.32 10.52 13.71
CA LEU A 133 6.20 11.58 13.19
C LEU A 133 5.75 12.14 11.82
N PRO A 134 4.47 12.52 11.63
CA PRO A 134 3.99 12.95 10.32
C PRO A 134 4.63 14.27 9.86
N GLY A 135 4.99 15.16 10.80
CA GLY A 135 5.60 16.46 10.51
C GLY A 135 7.05 16.35 10.01
N GLU A 136 7.74 15.29 10.36
CA GLU A 136 9.17 15.15 10.09
C GLU A 136 9.49 14.64 8.66
N ARG A 137 8.46 14.25 7.94
CA ARG A 137 8.53 13.87 6.50
C ARG A 137 9.61 12.84 6.22
N ILE A 138 9.62 11.72 6.97
CA ILE A 138 10.63 10.66 6.84
C ILE A 138 9.99 9.30 6.55
N GLY A 139 10.56 8.60 5.58
CA GLY A 139 10.18 7.27 5.13
C GLY A 139 11.25 6.72 4.19
N PHE A 140 10.97 5.62 3.54
CA PHE A 140 11.85 5.03 2.55
C PHE A 140 11.05 4.34 1.43
N ILE A 141 11.72 4.18 0.29
CA ILE A 141 11.27 3.30 -0.78
C ILE A 141 12.30 2.17 -0.87
N LEU A 142 11.81 0.92 -0.83
CA LEU A 142 12.64 -0.27 -1.02
C LEU A 142 12.38 -0.84 -2.41
N VAL A 143 13.46 -1.04 -3.14
CA VAL A 143 13.49 -1.77 -4.42
C VAL A 143 14.29 -3.03 -4.18
N PRO A 144 13.68 -4.23 -4.19
CA PRO A 144 14.41 -5.49 -4.01
C PRO A 144 15.43 -5.73 -5.14
N ASP A 145 16.53 -6.39 -4.82
CA ASP A 145 17.54 -6.74 -5.81
C ASP A 145 17.01 -7.72 -6.86
N GLU A 146 16.03 -8.54 -6.50
CA GLU A 146 15.37 -9.52 -7.36
C GLU A 146 14.33 -8.91 -8.31
N ALA A 147 13.95 -7.63 -8.12
CA ALA A 147 13.01 -6.97 -9.02
C ALA A 147 13.60 -6.78 -10.43
N TYR A 148 12.76 -6.86 -11.45
CA TYR A 148 13.18 -6.66 -12.82
C TYR A 148 13.88 -5.32 -13.02
N GLU A 149 15.08 -5.37 -13.61
CA GLU A 149 15.94 -4.19 -13.80
C GLU A 149 16.14 -3.33 -12.52
N SER A 150 16.27 -3.97 -11.36
CA SER A 150 16.30 -3.33 -10.03
C SER A 150 17.22 -2.11 -9.95
N LYS A 151 18.41 -2.18 -10.55
CA LYS A 151 19.36 -1.05 -10.58
C LYS A 151 18.84 0.16 -11.37
N LYS A 152 18.19 -0.09 -12.51
CA LYS A 152 17.57 1.00 -13.30
C LYS A 152 16.35 1.56 -12.58
N LEU A 153 15.55 0.69 -11.98
CA LEU A 153 14.38 1.08 -11.19
C LEU A 153 14.78 1.93 -10.00
N TYR A 154 15.82 1.52 -9.25
CA TYR A 154 16.38 2.29 -8.14
C TYR A 154 16.86 3.69 -8.61
N ALA A 155 17.62 3.74 -9.71
CA ALA A 155 18.10 5.01 -10.27
C ALA A 155 16.92 5.91 -10.71
N ALA A 156 15.88 5.34 -11.30
CA ALA A 156 14.69 6.08 -11.71
C ALA A 156 13.92 6.64 -10.51
N VAL A 157 13.75 5.86 -9.42
CA VAL A 157 13.14 6.33 -8.17
C VAL A 157 13.94 7.50 -7.56
N CYS A 158 15.27 7.38 -7.50
CA CYS A 158 16.13 8.46 -7.03
C CYS A 158 16.03 9.72 -7.92
N GLY A 159 15.98 9.54 -9.23
CA GLY A 159 15.81 10.63 -10.20
C GLY A 159 14.47 11.33 -10.04
N ALA A 160 13.38 10.56 -9.89
CA ALA A 160 12.05 11.10 -9.67
C ALA A 160 11.95 11.89 -8.35
N GLY A 161 12.55 11.37 -7.27
CA GLY A 161 12.64 12.08 -6.00
C GLY A 161 13.31 13.44 -6.13
N ARG A 162 14.45 13.50 -6.86
CA ARG A 162 15.16 14.76 -7.12
C ARG A 162 14.35 15.73 -7.98
N ALA A 163 13.66 15.23 -9.01
CA ALA A 163 12.80 16.05 -9.85
C ALA A 163 11.65 16.69 -9.06
N LEU A 164 11.16 16.01 -8.03
CA LEU A 164 10.14 16.51 -7.10
C LEU A 164 10.72 17.39 -5.98
N GLY A 165 12.06 17.61 -5.94
CA GLY A 165 12.71 18.42 -4.92
C GLY A 165 13.13 17.65 -3.65
N TYR A 166 13.00 16.33 -3.61
CA TYR A 166 13.36 15.49 -2.46
C TYR A 166 14.69 14.77 -2.72
N VAL A 167 15.78 15.26 -2.17
CA VAL A 167 17.11 14.64 -2.34
C VAL A 167 17.36 13.56 -1.31
N CYS A 168 17.09 13.86 -0.03
CA CYS A 168 17.24 12.95 1.10
C CYS A 168 16.40 13.42 2.28
N ALA A 169 16.12 12.49 3.21
CA ALA A 169 15.52 12.86 4.49
C ALA A 169 16.51 13.66 5.36
N PRO A 170 16.04 14.54 6.27
CA PRO A 170 16.92 15.29 7.17
C PRO A 170 17.82 14.37 8.00
N SER A 171 19.13 14.65 8.03
CA SER A 171 20.14 13.78 8.66
C SER A 171 19.90 13.53 10.15
N LEU A 172 19.35 14.53 10.87
CA LEU A 172 18.96 14.39 12.26
C LEU A 172 17.92 13.26 12.43
N PHE A 173 16.86 13.29 11.63
CA PHE A 173 15.79 12.30 11.72
C PHE A 173 16.22 10.92 11.23
N GLN A 174 17.13 10.82 10.27
CA GLN A 174 17.74 9.53 9.91
C GLN A 174 18.44 8.89 11.13
N LYS A 175 19.17 9.69 11.93
CA LYS A 175 19.83 9.21 13.16
C LYS A 175 18.84 8.88 14.27
N VAL A 176 17.75 9.63 14.39
CA VAL A 176 16.65 9.33 15.35
C VAL A 176 16.00 8.01 14.98
N ILE A 177 15.57 7.84 13.73
CA ILE A 177 14.94 6.61 13.25
C ILE A 177 15.84 5.40 13.46
N ALA A 178 17.14 5.51 13.19
CA ALA A 178 18.09 4.41 13.41
C ALA A 178 18.12 3.90 14.87
N LYS A 179 17.73 4.74 15.84
CA LYS A 179 17.60 4.35 17.26
C LYS A 179 16.19 3.87 17.64
N CYS A 180 15.20 4.14 16.79
CA CYS A 180 13.79 3.83 17.03
C CYS A 180 13.30 2.62 16.21
N VAL A 181 14.20 1.96 15.47
CA VAL A 181 13.82 0.76 14.69
C VAL A 181 13.20 -0.29 15.61
N GLY A 182 12.03 -0.81 15.21
CA GLY A 182 11.26 -1.79 16.00
C GLY A 182 10.40 -1.17 17.11
N GLN A 183 10.43 0.15 17.30
CA GLN A 183 9.51 0.83 18.21
C GLN A 183 8.25 1.27 17.47
N THR A 184 7.14 1.36 18.22
CA THR A 184 5.85 1.85 17.71
C THR A 184 5.21 2.76 18.75
N GLY A 185 4.24 3.57 18.32
CA GLY A 185 3.32 4.23 19.21
C GLY A 185 2.45 3.23 20.00
N ASP A 186 1.56 3.73 20.85
CA ASP A 186 0.69 2.89 21.67
C ASP A 186 -0.44 2.28 20.81
N VAL A 187 -0.19 1.11 20.25
CA VAL A 187 -1.16 0.34 19.46
C VAL A 187 -2.36 -0.08 20.31
N ASN A 188 -2.19 -0.30 21.62
CA ASN A 188 -3.29 -0.66 22.50
C ASN A 188 -4.30 0.48 22.67
N LEU A 189 -3.83 1.73 22.67
CA LEU A 189 -4.71 2.90 22.68
C LEU A 189 -5.56 2.95 21.40
N TYR A 190 -4.96 2.71 20.23
CA TYR A 190 -5.70 2.64 18.97
C TYR A 190 -6.71 1.49 18.96
N LYS A 191 -6.31 0.32 19.48
CA LYS A 191 -7.22 -0.82 19.62
C LYS A 191 -8.44 -0.48 20.50
N LYS A 192 -8.21 0.11 21.67
CA LYS A 192 -9.29 0.54 22.57
C LYS A 192 -10.24 1.54 21.90
N ASN A 193 -9.71 2.51 21.17
CA ASN A 193 -10.52 3.48 20.44
C ASN A 193 -11.32 2.82 19.31
N ARG A 194 -10.69 1.89 18.55
CA ARG A 194 -11.37 1.11 17.51
C ARG A 194 -12.55 0.32 18.10
N ASP A 195 -12.32 -0.42 19.18
CA ASP A 195 -13.34 -1.26 19.82
C ASP A 195 -14.50 -0.39 20.31
N LEU A 196 -14.23 0.72 20.98
CA LEU A 196 -15.25 1.66 21.46
C LEU A 196 -16.11 2.21 20.32
N LEU A 197 -15.48 2.65 19.22
CA LEU A 197 -16.20 3.18 18.06
C LEU A 197 -16.99 2.10 17.34
N TYR A 198 -16.41 0.92 17.15
CA TYR A 198 -17.06 -0.20 16.48
C TYR A 198 -18.32 -0.64 17.24
N ASP A 199 -18.19 -0.85 18.55
CA ASP A 199 -19.30 -1.30 19.39
C ASP A 199 -20.41 -0.23 19.42
N GLY A 200 -20.07 1.05 19.65
CA GLY A 200 -21.06 2.12 19.70
C GLY A 200 -21.78 2.36 18.36
N LEU A 201 -21.07 2.31 17.24
CA LEU A 201 -21.70 2.48 15.93
C LEU A 201 -22.60 1.27 15.58
N THR A 202 -22.17 0.06 15.93
CA THR A 202 -22.97 -1.15 15.71
C THR A 202 -24.23 -1.15 16.57
N GLU A 203 -24.16 -0.72 17.83
CA GLU A 203 -25.32 -0.55 18.71
C GLU A 203 -26.33 0.46 18.15
N LEU A 204 -25.84 1.50 17.44
CA LEU A 204 -26.69 2.48 16.77
C LEU A 204 -27.25 2.00 15.43
N GLY A 205 -26.91 0.77 14.99
CA GLY A 205 -27.43 0.14 13.79
C GLY A 205 -26.63 0.42 12.50
N TYR A 206 -25.43 1.00 12.60
CA TYR A 206 -24.55 1.16 11.43
C TYR A 206 -23.88 -0.17 11.07
N GLU A 207 -23.74 -0.42 9.77
CA GLU A 207 -22.90 -1.50 9.26
C GLU A 207 -21.44 -1.02 9.21
N CYS A 208 -20.56 -1.68 9.97
CA CYS A 208 -19.15 -1.36 10.01
C CYS A 208 -18.32 -2.63 9.74
N PHE A 209 -17.31 -2.51 8.90
CA PHE A 209 -16.22 -3.48 8.89
C PHE A 209 -15.35 -3.23 10.14
N LYS A 210 -15.10 -4.26 10.95
CA LYS A 210 -14.20 -4.13 12.11
C LYS A 210 -12.76 -4.08 11.62
N PRO A 211 -12.04 -2.95 11.78
CA PRO A 211 -10.70 -2.82 11.26
C PRO A 211 -9.70 -3.82 11.84
N ASP A 212 -8.89 -4.44 10.99
CA ASP A 212 -7.78 -5.31 11.37
C ASP A 212 -6.53 -4.50 11.74
N GLY A 213 -6.43 -3.29 11.19
CA GLY A 213 -5.29 -2.39 11.39
C GLY A 213 -5.57 -0.95 10.99
N ALA A 214 -4.52 -0.13 10.95
CA ALA A 214 -4.58 1.31 10.78
C ALA A 214 -5.43 1.98 11.87
N PHE A 215 -5.97 3.17 11.65
CA PHE A 215 -6.85 3.87 12.60
C PHE A 215 -8.06 4.49 11.87
N TYR A 216 -8.53 3.80 10.85
CA TYR A 216 -9.71 4.16 10.08
C TYR A 216 -10.80 3.12 10.26
N MET A 217 -12.04 3.54 10.12
CA MET A 217 -13.20 2.68 10.12
C MET A 217 -14.10 3.09 8.96
N PHE A 218 -14.43 2.13 8.11
CA PHE A 218 -15.37 2.35 7.02
C PHE A 218 -16.77 2.03 7.49
N VAL A 219 -17.62 3.05 7.53
CA VAL A 219 -18.99 2.97 8.04
C VAL A 219 -19.97 3.11 6.86
N LYS A 220 -21.01 2.30 6.88
CA LYS A 220 -22.01 2.27 5.82
C LYS A 220 -23.35 2.82 6.32
#